data_eff506c1370de07a086a5ed0fafb6d49
#
_entry.id   eff506c1370de07a086a5ed0fafb6d49
#
_cell.length_a   1.000
_cell.length_b   1.000
_cell.length_c   1.000
_cell.angle_alpha   90.00
_cell.angle_beta   90.00
_cell.angle_gamma   90.00
#
_symmetry.space_group_name_H-M   'P 1'
#
loop_
_entity.id
_entity.type
_entity.pdbx_description
1 polymer ?
#
loop_
_entity_poly.entity_id
_entity_poly.type
_entity_poly.pdbx_seq_one_letter_code
_entity_poly.pdbx_strand_id
1 'polypeptide(L)'
;MADTVLVDSTLIGVSLDGTQTPVFYDSHSSQANNGGNVTTFTGTQGSGKTMATEGVMVADGYKRKTVFGICPKGDLASIAELNVQLGGHWVKDDAGTIMSRGPLGVVRVWDLSASESVGALDPMRLSGRREDQMELLVGMLQIIFDDGATLTRNVMATVLAYAQDMLDREPYPSLTILTRTLSHAPDESVRVIGKTLSAISQTSFGRVMFAPLGSTAKPAVSEASGTIIATMRGVALPASKPKNDEERVSVALLYVLAWYVRYLMFRLPVEVKKTLVIDEAHMVTKTEQGRDLIHNVARMGRSRNVALLLASQRASDISLSDNNGEGGIENAFAYRFQFRTDKKEAAKFVKDAGLPEGEGYDSAIASFPGGKGRCIMVDRFGKPAIIDVFIPQEWLDVFGTNPEEIRARRKRAASQAK
;
A
#
# COMPACT_ATOMS: atom_id res chain seq x y z
N MET A 1 -5.62 19.46 -28.06
CA MET A 1 -5.97 18.48 -27.01
C MET A 1 -5.05 17.24 -27.00
N ALA A 2 -4.39 16.86 -28.09
CA ALA A 2 -3.46 15.72 -28.10
C ALA A 2 -2.15 15.97 -27.33
N ASP A 3 -1.64 17.19 -27.33
CA ASP A 3 -0.33 17.50 -26.73
C ASP A 3 -0.31 17.49 -25.20
N THR A 4 -1.45 17.76 -24.55
CA THR A 4 -1.53 17.78 -23.07
C THR A 4 -1.58 16.36 -22.48
N VAL A 5 -2.01 15.37 -23.24
CA VAL A 5 -2.13 13.98 -22.78
C VAL A 5 -0.75 13.30 -22.68
N LEU A 6 0.21 13.72 -23.52
CA LEU A 6 1.55 13.10 -23.53
C LEU A 6 2.46 13.59 -22.40
N VAL A 7 2.28 14.79 -21.89
CA VAL A 7 3.16 15.40 -20.87
C VAL A 7 3.16 14.62 -19.55
N ASP A 8 2.01 14.06 -19.17
CA ASP A 8 1.86 13.30 -17.93
C ASP A 8 1.94 11.78 -18.12
N SER A 9 1.98 11.33 -19.38
CA SER A 9 2.06 9.89 -19.68
C SER A 9 3.49 9.35 -19.56
N THR A 10 3.59 8.09 -19.20
CA THR A 10 4.86 7.34 -19.08
C THR A 10 4.87 6.24 -20.13
N LEU A 11 5.96 6.08 -20.84
CA LEU A 11 6.17 4.89 -21.68
C LEU A 11 6.24 3.67 -20.75
N ILE A 12 5.20 2.81 -20.81
CA ILE A 12 5.15 1.62 -19.96
C ILE A 12 5.61 0.36 -20.68
N GLY A 13 5.58 0.37 -22.00
CA GLY A 13 5.95 -0.81 -22.78
C GLY A 13 5.78 -0.62 -24.27
N VAL A 14 5.93 -1.73 -24.98
CA VAL A 14 5.76 -1.82 -26.41
C VAL A 14 4.74 -2.91 -26.71
N SER A 15 3.78 -2.63 -27.62
CA SER A 15 2.77 -3.61 -28.02
C SER A 15 3.40 -4.73 -28.84
N LEU A 16 2.81 -5.93 -28.73
CA LEU A 16 3.25 -7.12 -29.45
C LEU A 16 2.28 -7.50 -30.59
N ASP A 17 1.50 -6.55 -31.08
CA ASP A 17 0.55 -6.72 -32.20
C ASP A 17 1.20 -6.76 -33.58
N GLY A 18 2.52 -6.84 -33.63
CA GLY A 18 3.31 -6.82 -34.87
C GLY A 18 3.79 -5.43 -35.29
N THR A 19 3.24 -4.36 -34.72
CA THR A 19 3.62 -2.97 -35.04
C THR A 19 4.68 -2.42 -34.08
N GLN A 20 4.91 -3.05 -32.92
CA GLN A 20 5.80 -2.59 -31.85
C GLN A 20 5.51 -1.14 -31.44
N THR A 21 4.25 -0.79 -31.35
CA THR A 21 3.83 0.58 -31.00
C THR A 21 4.12 0.88 -29.54
N PRO A 22 4.71 2.06 -29.22
CA PRO A 22 4.89 2.49 -27.82
C PRO A 22 3.55 2.62 -27.11
N VAL A 23 3.45 2.04 -25.92
CA VAL A 23 2.27 2.10 -25.05
C VAL A 23 2.53 3.05 -23.89
N PHE A 24 1.68 4.06 -23.76
CA PHE A 24 1.78 5.07 -22.73
C PHE A 24 0.73 4.84 -21.66
N TYR A 25 1.13 5.11 -20.43
CA TYR A 25 0.33 4.98 -19.23
C TYR A 25 0.37 6.28 -18.41
N ASP A 26 -0.78 6.70 -17.89
CA ASP A 26 -0.87 7.74 -16.88
C ASP A 26 -1.91 7.35 -15.84
N SER A 27 -1.46 7.22 -14.58
CA SER A 27 -2.31 6.86 -13.44
C SER A 27 -3.49 7.83 -13.21
N HIS A 28 -3.43 9.05 -13.78
CA HIS A 28 -4.43 10.10 -13.60
C HIS A 28 -5.23 10.44 -14.87
N SER A 29 -4.86 9.92 -16.03
CA SER A 29 -5.50 10.29 -17.32
C SER A 29 -6.98 9.94 -17.39
N SER A 30 -7.38 8.85 -16.77
CA SER A 30 -8.78 8.42 -16.76
C SER A 30 -9.66 9.31 -15.87
N GLN A 31 -9.09 9.92 -14.83
CA GLN A 31 -9.80 10.79 -13.90
C GLN A 31 -10.30 12.07 -14.60
N ALA A 32 -9.48 12.65 -15.48
CA ALA A 32 -9.84 13.84 -16.26
C ALA A 32 -11.06 13.63 -17.18
N ASN A 33 -11.34 12.37 -17.56
CA ASN A 33 -12.44 11.99 -18.46
C ASN A 33 -13.55 11.20 -17.73
N ASN A 34 -13.77 11.45 -16.45
CA ASN A 34 -14.73 10.73 -15.61
C ASN A 34 -14.51 9.19 -15.54
N GLY A 35 -13.33 8.71 -15.87
CA GLY A 35 -12.94 7.31 -15.74
C GLY A 35 -12.52 6.93 -14.33
N GLY A 36 -12.13 5.67 -14.15
CA GLY A 36 -11.63 5.14 -12.88
C GLY A 36 -10.29 5.74 -12.45
N ASN A 37 -9.91 5.47 -11.21
CA ASN A 37 -8.64 5.88 -10.62
C ASN A 37 -7.82 4.69 -10.08
N VAL A 38 -8.27 3.46 -10.35
CA VAL A 38 -7.63 2.24 -9.87
C VAL A 38 -6.88 1.55 -11.01
N THR A 39 -5.63 1.23 -10.77
CA THR A 39 -4.81 0.40 -11.65
C THR A 39 -4.41 -0.86 -10.89
N THR A 40 -4.47 -2.02 -11.56
CA THR A 40 -4.05 -3.30 -10.96
C THR A 40 -2.89 -3.91 -11.70
N PHE A 41 -1.95 -4.48 -10.94
CA PHE A 41 -0.83 -5.29 -11.43
C PHE A 41 -0.95 -6.68 -10.81
N THR A 42 -1.37 -7.67 -11.59
CA THR A 42 -1.62 -9.03 -11.10
C THR A 42 -0.80 -10.07 -11.84
N GLY A 43 -0.40 -11.13 -11.13
CA GLY A 43 0.41 -12.21 -11.72
C GLY A 43 1.24 -12.95 -10.68
N THR A 44 1.74 -14.14 -11.04
CA THR A 44 2.56 -14.98 -10.15
C THR A 44 3.88 -14.29 -9.76
N GLN A 45 4.52 -14.82 -8.73
CA GLN A 45 5.84 -14.36 -8.33
C GLN A 45 6.85 -14.54 -9.49
N GLY A 46 7.75 -13.56 -9.66
CA GLY A 46 8.75 -13.57 -10.75
C GLY A 46 8.19 -13.25 -12.13
N SER A 47 6.93 -12.82 -12.28
CA SER A 47 6.34 -12.44 -13.57
C SER A 47 6.69 -11.02 -14.06
N GLY A 48 7.35 -10.19 -13.24
CA GLY A 48 7.71 -8.81 -13.55
C GLY A 48 6.78 -7.74 -12.95
N LYS A 49 5.76 -8.15 -12.21
CA LYS A 49 4.76 -7.28 -11.58
C LYS A 49 5.37 -6.18 -10.70
N THR A 50 6.22 -6.54 -9.75
CA THR A 50 6.87 -5.58 -8.83
C THR A 50 7.72 -4.57 -9.59
N MET A 51 8.48 -5.02 -10.59
CA MET A 51 9.30 -4.12 -11.42
C MET A 51 8.45 -3.11 -12.20
N ALA A 52 7.30 -3.54 -12.74
CA ALA A 52 6.36 -2.62 -13.40
C ALA A 52 5.79 -1.59 -12.42
N THR A 53 5.45 -2.02 -11.19
CA THR A 53 4.98 -1.14 -10.12
C THR A 53 6.04 -0.12 -9.73
N GLU A 54 7.29 -0.55 -9.52
CA GLU A 54 8.44 0.32 -9.25
C GLU A 54 8.68 1.32 -10.38
N GLY A 55 8.61 0.85 -11.63
CA GLY A 55 8.75 1.71 -12.81
C GLY A 55 7.73 2.84 -12.85
N VAL A 56 6.47 2.55 -12.52
CA VAL A 56 5.41 3.57 -12.42
C VAL A 56 5.68 4.54 -11.27
N MET A 57 6.09 4.05 -10.10
CA MET A 57 6.43 4.92 -8.96
C MET A 57 7.58 5.87 -9.28
N VAL A 58 8.62 5.37 -9.94
CA VAL A 58 9.76 6.19 -10.37
C VAL A 58 9.31 7.25 -11.38
N ALA A 59 8.51 6.87 -12.36
CA ALA A 59 7.96 7.81 -13.33
C ALA A 59 7.10 8.90 -12.67
N ASP A 60 6.28 8.55 -11.69
CA ASP A 60 5.49 9.49 -10.92
C ASP A 60 6.38 10.41 -10.05
N GLY A 61 7.49 9.88 -9.50
CA GLY A 61 8.50 10.67 -8.80
C GLY A 61 9.19 11.71 -9.70
N TYR A 62 9.57 11.34 -10.92
CA TYR A 62 10.10 12.31 -11.91
C TYR A 62 9.11 13.43 -12.22
N LYS A 63 7.82 13.12 -12.26
CA LYS A 63 6.73 14.08 -12.48
C LYS A 63 6.34 14.88 -11.24
N ARG A 64 7.09 14.73 -10.14
CA ARG A 64 6.84 15.42 -8.85
C ARG A 64 5.45 15.17 -8.27
N LYS A 65 4.84 14.04 -8.59
CA LYS A 65 3.63 13.59 -7.90
C LYS A 65 4.00 13.19 -6.46
N THR A 66 3.03 13.29 -5.56
CA THR A 66 3.18 12.70 -4.24
C THR A 66 2.86 11.21 -4.32
N VAL A 67 3.83 10.36 -4.04
CA VAL A 67 3.68 8.91 -4.10
C VAL A 67 3.78 8.33 -2.69
N PHE A 68 2.83 7.47 -2.31
CA PHE A 68 2.90 6.71 -1.08
C PHE A 68 2.83 5.22 -1.39
N GLY A 69 3.89 4.48 -1.05
CA GLY A 69 3.98 3.03 -1.21
C GLY A 69 3.83 2.31 0.12
N ILE A 70 2.91 1.36 0.20
CA ILE A 70 2.82 0.38 1.29
C ILE A 70 3.41 -0.92 0.75
N CYS A 71 4.57 -1.32 1.26
CA CYS A 71 5.31 -2.48 0.80
C CYS A 71 5.74 -3.36 1.99
N PRO A 72 4.94 -4.34 2.38
CA PRO A 72 5.24 -5.20 3.53
C PRO A 72 6.59 -5.95 3.40
N LYS A 73 6.96 -6.36 2.20
CA LYS A 73 8.22 -7.07 1.93
C LYS A 73 9.43 -6.14 1.87
N GLY A 74 9.21 -4.86 1.61
CA GLY A 74 10.27 -3.86 1.51
C GLY A 74 10.97 -3.81 0.15
N ASP A 75 10.44 -4.45 -0.89
CA ASP A 75 11.05 -4.46 -2.24
C ASP A 75 11.08 -3.04 -2.83
N LEU A 76 10.01 -2.26 -2.67
CA LEU A 76 9.90 -0.88 -3.17
C LEU A 76 10.94 0.09 -2.56
N ALA A 77 11.62 -0.28 -1.47
CA ALA A 77 12.67 0.56 -0.87
C ALA A 77 13.88 0.79 -1.80
N SER A 78 14.07 -0.07 -2.81
CA SER A 78 15.05 0.06 -3.88
C SER A 78 14.96 1.39 -4.62
N ILE A 79 13.78 2.03 -4.67
CA ILE A 79 13.58 3.34 -5.33
C ILE A 79 14.43 4.43 -4.67
N ALA A 80 14.67 4.36 -3.35
CA ALA A 80 15.56 5.33 -2.69
C ALA A 80 17.02 5.15 -3.12
N GLU A 81 17.49 3.90 -3.30
CA GLU A 81 18.81 3.59 -3.84
C GLU A 81 18.94 4.07 -5.29
N LEU A 82 17.91 3.81 -6.11
CA LEU A 82 17.88 4.30 -7.49
C LEU A 82 17.97 5.82 -7.56
N ASN A 83 17.27 6.55 -6.70
CA ASN A 83 17.32 8.01 -6.68
C ASN A 83 18.74 8.54 -6.42
N VAL A 84 19.52 7.86 -5.58
CA VAL A 84 20.93 8.18 -5.34
C VAL A 84 21.80 7.83 -6.57
N GLN A 85 21.58 6.65 -7.15
CA GLN A 85 22.33 6.21 -8.34
C GLN A 85 22.10 7.14 -9.56
N LEU A 86 20.93 7.73 -9.68
CA LEU A 86 20.58 8.71 -10.71
C LEU A 86 21.17 10.12 -10.47
N GLY A 87 22.10 10.27 -9.54
CA GLY A 87 22.78 11.52 -9.22
C GLY A 87 22.30 12.23 -7.97
N GLY A 88 21.49 11.58 -7.16
CA GLY A 88 21.09 12.07 -5.84
C GLY A 88 22.11 11.73 -4.74
N HIS A 89 21.71 12.01 -3.49
CA HIS A 89 22.52 11.74 -2.30
C HIS A 89 21.62 11.40 -1.10
N TRP A 90 22.20 10.73 -0.12
CA TRP A 90 21.53 10.45 1.15
C TRP A 90 21.54 11.67 2.06
N VAL A 91 20.42 11.94 2.71
CA VAL A 91 20.27 13.00 3.73
C VAL A 91 19.55 12.44 4.96
N LYS A 92 19.72 13.10 6.11
CA LYS A 92 18.92 12.84 7.30
C LYS A 92 18.02 14.03 7.58
N ASP A 93 16.78 13.77 7.98
CA ASP A 93 15.91 14.82 8.50
C ASP A 93 16.22 15.12 9.99
N ASP A 94 15.51 16.11 10.55
CA ASP A 94 15.68 16.52 11.95
C ASP A 94 15.30 15.41 12.95
N ALA A 95 14.49 14.43 12.51
CA ALA A 95 14.13 13.25 13.29
C ALA A 95 15.15 12.10 13.16
N GLY A 96 16.19 12.28 12.33
CA GLY A 96 17.21 11.27 12.06
C GLY A 96 16.80 10.24 11.00
N THR A 97 15.62 10.40 10.35
CA THR A 97 15.16 9.50 9.29
C THR A 97 16.04 9.66 8.05
N ILE A 98 16.53 8.54 7.52
CA ILE A 98 17.34 8.54 6.29
C ILE A 98 16.43 8.61 5.08
N MET A 99 16.71 9.55 4.18
CA MET A 99 16.01 9.70 2.91
C MET A 99 17.01 9.99 1.78
N SER A 100 16.64 9.75 0.54
CA SER A 100 17.40 10.19 -0.60
C SER A 100 16.80 11.45 -1.22
N ARG A 101 17.65 12.35 -1.69
CA ARG A 101 17.26 13.56 -2.45
C ARG A 101 17.97 13.56 -3.78
N GLY A 102 17.21 13.65 -4.87
CA GLY A 102 17.76 13.53 -6.21
C GLY A 102 16.74 13.80 -7.32
N PRO A 103 16.93 13.24 -8.52
CA PRO A 103 16.05 13.44 -9.67
C PRO A 103 14.60 13.08 -9.42
N LEU A 104 14.31 12.09 -8.55
CA LEU A 104 12.95 11.72 -8.17
C LEU A 104 12.35 12.63 -7.06
N GLY A 105 13.08 13.66 -6.65
CA GLY A 105 12.74 14.47 -5.50
C GLY A 105 13.23 13.85 -4.20
N VAL A 106 12.44 13.98 -3.14
CA VAL A 106 12.70 13.32 -1.85
C VAL A 106 12.06 11.94 -1.89
N VAL A 107 12.85 10.90 -1.61
CA VAL A 107 12.36 9.53 -1.41
C VAL A 107 12.71 9.11 0.02
N ARG A 108 11.67 8.89 0.82
CA ARG A 108 11.77 8.47 2.22
C ARG A 108 11.35 7.01 2.36
N VAL A 109 12.20 6.20 2.95
CA VAL A 109 11.85 4.84 3.37
C VAL A 109 11.52 4.87 4.85
N TRP A 110 10.28 4.57 5.19
CA TRP A 110 9.78 4.50 6.54
C TRP A 110 9.72 3.03 6.98
N ASP A 111 10.75 2.59 7.65
CA ASP A 111 10.82 1.21 8.17
C ASP A 111 10.09 1.11 9.51
N LEU A 112 8.91 0.49 9.49
CA LEU A 112 8.09 0.29 10.69
C LEU A 112 8.68 -0.75 11.67
N SER A 113 9.66 -1.55 11.24
CA SER A 113 10.36 -2.49 12.13
C SER A 113 11.47 -1.81 12.95
N ALA A 114 11.87 -0.61 12.56
CA ALA A 114 12.94 0.15 13.22
C ALA A 114 12.54 0.66 14.61
N SER A 115 13.52 0.86 15.47
CA SER A 115 13.31 1.38 16.85
C SER A 115 12.71 2.79 16.87
N GLU A 116 13.00 3.59 15.86
CA GLU A 116 12.52 4.95 15.68
C GLU A 116 11.02 5.01 15.38
N SER A 117 10.44 3.90 14.97
CA SER A 117 9.02 3.80 14.62
C SER A 117 8.11 3.45 15.81
N VAL A 118 8.64 3.36 17.03
CA VAL A 118 7.84 3.11 18.25
C VAL A 118 6.82 4.24 18.43
N GLY A 119 5.52 3.87 18.48
CA GLY A 119 4.41 4.81 18.62
C GLY A 119 4.13 5.68 17.39
N ALA A 120 4.81 5.44 16.28
CA ALA A 120 4.66 6.26 15.06
C ALA A 120 3.27 6.14 14.42
N LEU A 121 2.56 5.04 14.68
CA LEU A 121 1.20 4.76 14.23
C LEU A 121 0.22 4.59 15.40
N ASP A 122 0.41 5.35 16.50
CA ASP A 122 -0.55 5.35 17.60
C ASP A 122 -1.89 5.95 17.14
N PRO A 123 -2.99 5.16 17.11
CA PRO A 123 -4.27 5.58 16.55
C PRO A 123 -4.85 6.81 17.26
N MET A 124 -4.48 7.05 18.52
CA MET A 124 -4.94 8.19 19.30
C MET A 124 -4.20 9.50 18.93
N ARG A 125 -3.23 9.47 18.00
CA ARG A 125 -2.36 10.61 17.62
C ARG A 125 -2.32 10.91 16.12
N LEU A 126 -2.83 10.01 15.29
CA LEU A 126 -2.73 10.14 13.83
C LEU A 126 -3.62 11.24 13.26
N SER A 127 -4.68 11.61 13.96
CA SER A 127 -5.57 12.71 13.59
C SER A 127 -5.78 13.63 14.79
N GLY A 128 -6.04 14.93 14.52
CA GLY A 128 -6.51 15.88 15.54
C GLY A 128 -8.03 15.86 15.72
N ARG A 129 -8.77 15.02 14.99
CA ARG A 129 -10.22 14.92 15.07
C ARG A 129 -10.59 13.67 15.88
N ARG A 130 -11.47 13.85 16.86
CA ARG A 130 -11.90 12.75 17.74
C ARG A 130 -12.61 11.64 16.98
N GLU A 131 -13.46 12.00 16.04
CA GLU A 131 -14.19 11.03 15.21
C GLU A 131 -13.23 10.09 14.51
N ASP A 132 -12.17 10.62 13.91
CA ASP A 132 -11.15 9.85 13.21
C ASP A 132 -10.40 8.90 14.16
N GLN A 133 -10.03 9.40 15.36
CA GLN A 133 -9.34 8.61 16.39
C GLN A 133 -10.21 7.44 16.87
N MET A 134 -11.49 7.71 17.10
CA MET A 134 -12.45 6.69 17.55
C MET A 134 -12.73 5.66 16.46
N GLU A 135 -12.94 6.08 15.20
CA GLU A 135 -13.11 5.20 14.05
C GLU A 135 -11.92 4.26 13.90
N LEU A 136 -10.70 4.83 13.97
CA LEU A 136 -9.47 4.06 13.83
C LEU A 136 -9.26 3.07 14.98
N LEU A 137 -9.57 3.48 16.21
CA LEU A 137 -9.53 2.61 17.38
C LEU A 137 -10.50 1.43 17.26
N VAL A 138 -11.75 1.69 16.85
CA VAL A 138 -12.78 0.65 16.65
C VAL A 138 -12.31 -0.36 15.62
N GLY A 139 -11.89 0.08 14.44
CA GLY A 139 -11.44 -0.82 13.37
C GLY A 139 -10.23 -1.66 13.79
N MET A 140 -9.25 -1.05 14.47
CA MET A 140 -8.09 -1.76 15.00
C MET A 140 -8.49 -2.83 16.03
N LEU A 141 -9.35 -2.49 16.99
CA LEU A 141 -9.80 -3.44 18.03
C LEU A 141 -10.59 -4.59 17.43
N GLN A 142 -11.47 -4.34 16.47
CA GLN A 142 -12.21 -5.39 15.76
C GLN A 142 -11.31 -6.39 15.04
N ILE A 143 -10.19 -5.91 14.49
CA ILE A 143 -9.20 -6.81 13.84
C ILE A 143 -8.43 -7.62 14.88
N ILE A 144 -8.01 -7.01 15.97
CA ILE A 144 -7.23 -7.68 17.02
C ILE A 144 -8.09 -8.73 17.76
N PHE A 145 -9.35 -8.41 18.06
CA PHE A 145 -10.28 -9.25 18.82
C PHE A 145 -11.37 -9.85 17.93
N ASP A 146 -11.01 -10.39 16.76
CA ASP A 146 -11.93 -10.99 15.76
C ASP A 146 -12.56 -12.33 16.22
N ASP A 147 -12.52 -12.66 17.50
CA ASP A 147 -13.13 -13.86 18.07
C ASP A 147 -14.61 -13.69 18.44
N GLY A 148 -15.12 -12.45 18.39
CA GLY A 148 -16.49 -12.09 18.73
C GLY A 148 -16.90 -12.37 20.18
N ALA A 149 -16.11 -13.12 20.92
CA ALA A 149 -16.37 -13.51 22.31
C ALA A 149 -15.75 -12.48 23.29
N THR A 150 -14.52 -12.06 23.01
CA THR A 150 -13.79 -11.15 23.89
C THR A 150 -14.27 -9.70 23.76
N LEU A 151 -14.55 -9.23 22.55
CA LEU A 151 -14.97 -7.86 22.25
C LEU A 151 -16.47 -7.80 21.93
N THR A 152 -17.30 -8.06 22.95
CA THR A 152 -18.75 -7.91 22.80
C THR A 152 -19.15 -6.44 22.63
N ARG A 153 -20.37 -6.18 22.14
CA ARG A 153 -20.87 -4.81 21.95
C ARG A 153 -20.81 -3.97 23.23
N ASN A 154 -21.10 -4.57 24.39
CA ASN A 154 -21.07 -3.87 25.69
C ASN A 154 -19.63 -3.57 26.10
N VAL A 155 -18.69 -4.51 25.94
CA VAL A 155 -17.27 -4.30 26.21
C VAL A 155 -16.72 -3.20 25.32
N MET A 156 -17.02 -3.23 24.02
CA MET A 156 -16.62 -2.17 23.08
C MET A 156 -17.15 -0.80 23.54
N ALA A 157 -18.44 -0.70 23.88
CA ALA A 157 -19.02 0.57 24.35
C ALA A 157 -18.28 1.12 25.59
N THR A 158 -17.92 0.24 26.54
CA THR A 158 -17.18 0.62 27.73
C THR A 158 -15.74 1.06 27.39
N VAL A 159 -15.05 0.33 26.50
CA VAL A 159 -13.70 0.73 26.03
C VAL A 159 -13.73 2.10 25.35
N LEU A 160 -14.75 2.36 24.52
CA LEU A 160 -14.90 3.65 23.84
C LEU A 160 -15.20 4.79 24.84
N ALA A 161 -15.96 4.54 25.92
CA ALA A 161 -16.18 5.52 26.97
C ALA A 161 -14.86 5.91 27.69
N TYR A 162 -13.99 4.91 27.99
CA TYR A 162 -12.66 5.19 28.54
C TYR A 162 -11.78 5.96 27.53
N ALA A 163 -11.85 5.64 26.24
CA ALA A 163 -11.11 6.37 25.23
C ALA A 163 -11.57 7.83 25.11
N GLN A 164 -12.88 8.07 25.14
CA GLN A 164 -13.42 9.44 25.14
C GLN A 164 -12.99 10.24 26.37
N ASP A 165 -13.09 9.67 27.56
CA ASP A 165 -12.65 10.33 28.80
C ASP A 165 -11.14 10.65 28.75
N MET A 166 -10.32 9.75 28.22
CA MET A 166 -8.90 10.00 28.00
C MET A 166 -8.66 11.17 27.02
N LEU A 167 -9.37 11.20 25.88
CA LEU A 167 -9.27 12.27 24.89
C LEU A 167 -9.70 13.64 25.46
N ASP A 168 -10.57 13.66 26.47
CA ASP A 168 -11.02 14.88 27.14
C ASP A 168 -10.01 15.41 28.15
N ARG A 169 -9.26 14.52 28.81
CA ARG A 169 -8.40 14.86 29.93
C ARG A 169 -6.93 14.96 29.60
N GLU A 170 -6.47 14.14 28.64
CA GLU A 170 -5.05 14.04 28.34
C GLU A 170 -4.63 14.98 27.21
N PRO A 171 -3.64 15.85 27.44
CA PRO A 171 -3.13 16.75 26.39
C PRO A 171 -2.38 15.98 25.29
N TYR A 172 -1.85 14.80 25.61
CA TYR A 172 -1.13 13.91 24.69
C TYR A 172 -1.69 12.49 24.79
N PRO A 173 -2.91 12.27 24.30
CA PRO A 173 -3.56 10.97 24.37
C PRO A 173 -2.73 9.90 23.63
N SER A 174 -2.78 8.66 24.09
CA SER A 174 -2.09 7.55 23.43
C SER A 174 -2.76 6.22 23.74
N LEU A 175 -2.57 5.26 22.83
CA LEU A 175 -3.03 3.89 23.06
C LEU A 175 -2.37 3.29 24.32
N THR A 176 -1.15 3.70 24.66
CA THR A 176 -0.47 3.30 25.92
C THR A 176 -1.22 3.75 27.15
N ILE A 177 -1.69 5.01 27.19
CA ILE A 177 -2.48 5.53 28.34
C ILE A 177 -3.80 4.76 28.43
N LEU A 178 -4.52 4.61 27.31
CA LEU A 178 -5.77 3.85 27.26
C LEU A 178 -5.56 2.42 27.78
N THR A 179 -4.56 1.72 27.26
CA THR A 179 -4.21 0.34 27.66
C THR A 179 -3.99 0.23 29.16
N ARG A 180 -3.24 1.18 29.75
CA ARG A 180 -3.01 1.22 31.20
C ARG A 180 -4.32 1.42 31.98
N THR A 181 -5.18 2.33 31.54
CA THR A 181 -6.47 2.58 32.18
C THR A 181 -7.37 1.34 32.12
N LEU A 182 -7.49 0.70 30.95
CA LEU A 182 -8.27 -0.53 30.77
C LEU A 182 -7.74 -1.69 31.62
N SER A 183 -6.42 -1.82 31.77
CA SER A 183 -5.81 -2.87 32.59
C SER A 183 -6.15 -2.79 34.09
N HIS A 184 -6.63 -1.65 34.56
CA HIS A 184 -7.05 -1.41 35.95
C HIS A 184 -8.57 -1.20 36.08
N ALA A 185 -9.34 -1.42 35.00
CA ALA A 185 -10.78 -1.26 35.02
C ALA A 185 -11.44 -2.24 36.02
N PRO A 186 -12.56 -1.84 36.70
CA PRO A 186 -13.27 -2.75 37.59
C PRO A 186 -13.90 -3.95 36.87
N ASP A 187 -14.34 -3.78 35.62
CA ASP A 187 -14.88 -4.85 34.80
C ASP A 187 -13.77 -5.80 34.30
N GLU A 188 -13.93 -7.09 34.57
CA GLU A 188 -12.96 -8.14 34.17
C GLU A 188 -12.81 -8.23 32.65
N SER A 189 -13.92 -8.13 31.91
CA SER A 189 -13.87 -8.22 30.44
C SER A 189 -13.08 -7.05 29.84
N VAL A 190 -13.22 -5.86 30.38
CA VAL A 190 -12.45 -4.68 30.01
C VAL A 190 -10.98 -4.82 30.40
N ARG A 191 -10.70 -5.39 31.62
CA ARG A 191 -9.31 -5.67 32.03
C ARG A 191 -8.60 -6.65 31.10
N VAL A 192 -9.30 -7.66 30.60
CA VAL A 192 -8.74 -8.60 29.61
C VAL A 192 -8.29 -7.85 28.35
N ILE A 193 -9.10 -6.93 27.82
CA ILE A 193 -8.71 -6.07 26.67
C ILE A 193 -7.43 -5.30 27.01
N GLY A 194 -7.37 -4.63 28.15
CA GLY A 194 -6.19 -3.86 28.58
C GLY A 194 -4.93 -4.73 28.69
N LYS A 195 -5.02 -5.91 29.31
CA LYS A 195 -3.89 -6.86 29.45
C LYS A 195 -3.40 -7.37 28.10
N THR A 196 -4.33 -7.72 27.20
CA THR A 196 -3.98 -8.18 25.83
C THR A 196 -3.28 -7.07 25.05
N LEU A 197 -3.80 -5.84 25.06
CA LEU A 197 -3.15 -4.68 24.43
C LEU A 197 -1.76 -4.40 25.04
N SER A 198 -1.61 -4.58 26.36
CA SER A 198 -0.31 -4.45 27.04
C SER A 198 0.68 -5.50 26.54
N ALA A 199 0.27 -6.75 26.35
CA ALA A 199 1.12 -7.79 25.78
C ALA A 199 1.50 -7.46 24.32
N ILE A 200 0.54 -7.00 23.50
CA ILE A 200 0.78 -6.58 22.13
C ILE A 200 1.80 -5.46 22.05
N SER A 201 1.76 -4.47 22.96
CA SER A 201 2.70 -3.36 22.99
C SER A 201 4.18 -3.78 23.14
N GLN A 202 4.43 -4.99 23.62
CA GLN A 202 5.78 -5.55 23.79
C GLN A 202 6.26 -6.30 22.54
N THR A 203 5.39 -6.55 21.55
CA THR A 203 5.79 -7.22 20.31
C THR A 203 6.49 -6.26 19.35
N SER A 204 7.29 -6.80 18.43
CA SER A 204 8.07 -5.99 17.48
C SER A 204 7.24 -5.04 16.63
N PHE A 205 6.06 -5.47 16.17
CA PHE A 205 5.16 -4.65 15.36
C PHE A 205 4.06 -3.99 16.16
N GLY A 206 3.63 -4.60 17.28
CA GLY A 206 2.65 -3.97 18.15
C GLY A 206 3.13 -2.63 18.69
N ARG A 207 4.38 -2.54 19.15
CA ARG A 207 4.96 -1.30 19.70
C ARG A 207 4.84 -0.06 18.80
N VAL A 208 4.68 -0.27 17.47
CA VAL A 208 4.53 0.83 16.51
C VAL A 208 3.22 1.60 16.74
N MET A 209 2.20 0.93 17.28
CA MET A 209 0.89 1.53 17.59
C MET A 209 0.80 2.11 19.00
N PHE A 210 1.85 1.98 19.83
CA PHE A 210 1.82 2.43 21.23
C PHE A 210 2.87 3.51 21.48
N ALA A 211 2.44 4.77 21.49
CA ALA A 211 3.35 5.87 21.78
C ALA A 211 3.81 5.83 23.23
N PRO A 212 5.11 6.06 23.52
CA PRO A 212 5.63 6.08 24.86
C PRO A 212 4.92 7.11 25.75
N LEU A 213 4.78 6.80 27.03
CA LEU A 213 4.20 7.73 28.01
C LEU A 213 4.98 9.05 28.04
N GLY A 214 4.25 10.17 28.06
CA GLY A 214 4.85 11.51 28.06
C GLY A 214 5.50 11.93 26.74
N SER A 215 5.50 11.08 25.72
CA SER A 215 5.99 11.47 24.40
C SER A 215 5.10 12.55 23.80
N THR A 216 5.70 13.63 23.31
CA THR A 216 5.05 14.69 22.53
C THR A 216 5.33 14.54 21.04
N ALA A 217 6.03 13.47 20.64
CA ALA A 217 6.43 13.24 19.26
C ALA A 217 5.22 13.16 18.34
N LYS A 218 5.27 13.90 17.25
CA LYS A 218 4.31 13.79 16.16
C LYS A 218 4.59 12.50 15.37
N PRO A 219 3.62 12.01 14.59
CA PRO A 219 3.88 10.90 13.65
C PRO A 219 5.13 11.17 12.80
N ALA A 220 5.94 10.14 12.57
CA ALA A 220 7.21 10.26 11.84
C ALA A 220 7.05 10.85 10.42
N VAL A 221 5.88 10.67 9.82
CA VAL A 221 5.50 11.25 8.53
C VAL A 221 4.28 12.15 8.78
N SER A 222 4.50 13.41 9.10
CA SER A 222 3.43 14.39 9.33
C SER A 222 2.95 15.08 8.04
N GLU A 223 3.75 15.02 7.00
CA GLU A 223 3.47 15.64 5.71
C GLU A 223 3.73 14.67 4.56
N ALA A 224 2.77 14.56 3.66
CA ALA A 224 2.93 13.79 2.44
C ALA A 224 3.56 14.68 1.35
N SER A 225 4.87 14.53 1.13
CA SER A 225 5.58 15.19 0.03
C SER A 225 6.62 14.25 -0.58
N GLY A 226 6.78 14.28 -1.89
CA GLY A 226 7.69 13.38 -2.60
C GLY A 226 7.20 11.93 -2.59
N THR A 227 8.13 10.99 -2.55
CA THR A 227 7.86 9.54 -2.48
C THR A 227 8.13 9.03 -1.06
N ILE A 228 7.12 8.42 -0.45
CA ILE A 228 7.22 7.81 0.87
C ILE A 228 6.90 6.33 0.73
N ILE A 229 7.77 5.47 1.24
CA ILE A 229 7.64 4.01 1.15
C ILE A 229 7.65 3.45 2.56
N ALA A 230 6.49 3.00 3.03
CA ALA A 230 6.38 2.30 4.31
C ALA A 230 6.69 0.82 4.12
N THR A 231 7.64 0.31 4.89
CA THR A 231 8.05 -1.10 4.87
C THR A 231 7.82 -1.77 6.22
N MET A 232 7.55 -3.09 6.20
CA MET A 232 7.30 -3.88 7.41
C MET A 232 8.02 -5.23 7.30
N ARG A 233 9.33 -5.20 7.09
CA ARG A 233 10.13 -6.41 6.88
C ARG A 233 10.04 -7.34 8.09
N GLY A 234 9.75 -8.62 7.84
CA GLY A 234 9.62 -9.63 8.90
C GLY A 234 8.24 -9.67 9.56
N VAL A 235 7.27 -8.90 9.07
CA VAL A 235 5.90 -8.98 9.56
C VAL A 235 5.27 -10.33 9.19
N ALA A 236 4.58 -10.95 10.15
CA ALA A 236 3.85 -12.19 9.92
C ALA A 236 2.52 -11.89 9.22
N LEU A 237 2.50 -12.05 7.90
CA LEU A 237 1.33 -11.75 7.08
C LEU A 237 0.55 -13.03 6.78
N PRO A 238 -0.76 -13.08 7.10
CA PRO A 238 -1.56 -14.28 6.90
C PRO A 238 -1.78 -14.59 5.42
N ALA A 239 -1.66 -15.87 5.04
CA ALA A 239 -2.03 -16.31 3.69
C ALA A 239 -3.55 -16.31 3.45
N SER A 240 -4.36 -16.30 4.52
CA SER A 240 -5.84 -16.24 4.53
C SER A 240 -6.30 -15.38 5.70
N LYS A 241 -7.41 -15.71 6.38
CA LYS A 241 -7.77 -15.06 7.66
C LYS A 241 -6.67 -15.25 8.70
N PRO A 242 -6.41 -14.25 9.56
CA PRO A 242 -5.44 -14.38 10.65
C PRO A 242 -5.75 -15.58 11.54
N LYS A 243 -4.73 -16.38 11.87
CA LYS A 243 -4.88 -17.60 12.67
C LYS A 243 -4.39 -17.45 14.11
N ASN A 244 -3.55 -16.47 14.35
CA ASN A 244 -2.93 -16.20 15.65
C ASN A 244 -2.85 -14.70 15.91
N ASP A 245 -2.49 -14.32 17.13
CA ASP A 245 -2.44 -12.93 17.56
C ASP A 245 -1.38 -12.11 16.83
N GLU A 246 -0.24 -12.71 16.46
CA GLU A 246 0.81 -12.03 15.71
C GLU A 246 0.31 -11.60 14.31
N GLU A 247 -0.39 -12.49 13.62
CA GLU A 247 -1.02 -12.19 12.32
C GLU A 247 -2.11 -11.12 12.47
N ARG A 248 -2.92 -11.16 13.54
CA ARG A 248 -3.94 -10.12 13.81
C ARG A 248 -3.32 -8.76 14.06
N VAL A 249 -2.26 -8.70 14.86
CA VAL A 249 -1.50 -7.46 15.12
C VAL A 249 -0.92 -6.90 13.81
N SER A 250 -0.38 -7.77 12.96
CA SER A 250 0.18 -7.38 11.67
C SER A 250 -0.87 -6.80 10.72
N VAL A 251 -2.07 -7.40 10.68
CA VAL A 251 -3.20 -6.90 9.89
C VAL A 251 -3.74 -5.59 10.46
N ALA A 252 -3.82 -5.46 11.79
CA ALA A 252 -4.23 -4.23 12.45
C ALA A 252 -3.26 -3.07 12.17
N LEU A 253 -1.96 -3.34 12.20
CA LEU A 253 -0.93 -2.36 11.84
C LEU A 253 -1.06 -1.91 10.37
N LEU A 254 -1.28 -2.84 9.44
CA LEU A 254 -1.54 -2.51 8.03
C LEU A 254 -2.79 -1.65 7.86
N TYR A 255 -3.85 -1.96 8.57
CA TYR A 255 -5.07 -1.18 8.55
C TYR A 255 -4.83 0.25 9.03
N VAL A 256 -4.16 0.42 10.19
CA VAL A 256 -3.82 1.73 10.75
C VAL A 256 -2.94 2.52 9.79
N LEU A 257 -1.92 1.88 9.20
CA LEU A 257 -1.04 2.50 8.22
C LEU A 257 -1.81 2.97 6.98
N ALA A 258 -2.63 2.09 6.39
CA ALA A 258 -3.37 2.41 5.17
C ALA A 258 -4.40 3.54 5.42
N TRP A 259 -5.06 3.52 6.59
CA TRP A 259 -5.94 4.61 7.01
C TRP A 259 -5.17 5.93 7.11
N TYR A 260 -3.99 5.91 7.76
CA TYR A 260 -3.17 7.11 7.95
C TYR A 260 -2.67 7.68 6.60
N VAL A 261 -2.25 6.82 5.69
CA VAL A 261 -1.83 7.23 4.34
C VAL A 261 -2.98 7.90 3.59
N ARG A 262 -4.18 7.29 3.62
CA ARG A 262 -5.39 7.91 3.05
C ARG A 262 -5.63 9.30 3.68
N TYR A 263 -5.57 9.40 5.00
CA TYR A 263 -5.75 10.65 5.73
C TYR A 263 -4.77 11.74 5.27
N LEU A 264 -3.47 11.41 5.16
CA LEU A 264 -2.46 12.33 4.68
C LEU A 264 -2.73 12.79 3.24
N MET A 265 -3.05 11.86 2.34
CA MET A 265 -3.29 12.16 0.95
C MET A 265 -4.54 13.01 0.72
N PHE A 266 -5.60 12.79 1.49
CA PHE A 266 -6.84 13.53 1.36
C PHE A 266 -6.76 14.96 1.93
N ARG A 267 -5.78 15.23 2.79
CA ARG A 267 -5.50 16.59 3.29
C ARG A 267 -4.69 17.45 2.33
N LEU A 268 -3.97 16.85 1.40
CA LEU A 268 -3.27 17.62 0.39
C LEU A 268 -4.25 18.34 -0.55
N PRO A 269 -3.85 19.51 -1.08
CA PRO A 269 -4.65 20.22 -2.08
C PRO A 269 -5.05 19.29 -3.25
N VAL A 270 -6.22 19.54 -3.82
CA VAL A 270 -6.76 18.72 -4.92
C VAL A 270 -5.91 18.82 -6.19
N GLU A 271 -5.21 19.93 -6.37
CA GLU A 271 -4.30 20.21 -7.49
C GLU A 271 -3.07 19.29 -7.48
N VAL A 272 -2.68 18.81 -6.30
CA VAL A 272 -1.56 17.86 -6.16
C VAL A 272 -1.99 16.50 -6.66
N LYS A 273 -1.31 15.97 -7.66
CA LYS A 273 -1.48 14.57 -8.09
C LYS A 273 -0.85 13.62 -7.08
N LYS A 274 -1.60 12.63 -6.64
CA LYS A 274 -1.20 11.69 -5.61
C LYS A 274 -1.38 10.26 -6.09
N THR A 275 -0.41 9.41 -5.82
CA THR A 275 -0.46 7.99 -6.13
C THR A 275 -0.30 7.16 -4.86
N LEU A 276 -1.32 6.38 -4.49
CA LEU A 276 -1.22 5.37 -3.45
C LEU A 276 -0.92 4.03 -4.08
N VAL A 277 0.18 3.42 -3.68
CA VAL A 277 0.59 2.08 -4.12
C VAL A 277 0.48 1.12 -2.95
N ILE A 278 -0.23 0.02 -3.13
CA ILE A 278 -0.30 -1.08 -2.17
C ILE A 278 0.28 -2.31 -2.83
N ASP A 279 1.50 -2.64 -2.47
CA ASP A 279 2.13 -3.90 -2.87
C ASP A 279 1.60 -5.02 -1.97
N GLU A 280 1.33 -6.20 -2.55
CA GLU A 280 0.65 -7.32 -1.89
C GLU A 280 -0.75 -6.94 -1.35
N ALA A 281 -1.57 -6.29 -2.20
CA ALA A 281 -2.90 -5.76 -1.84
C ALA A 281 -3.82 -6.81 -1.17
N HIS A 282 -3.63 -8.10 -1.46
CA HIS A 282 -4.36 -9.19 -0.84
C HIS A 282 -4.29 -9.18 0.71
N MET A 283 -3.27 -8.58 1.29
CA MET A 283 -3.12 -8.50 2.74
C MET A 283 -4.10 -7.51 3.36
N VAL A 284 -4.36 -6.40 2.66
CA VAL A 284 -5.33 -5.38 3.08
C VAL A 284 -6.75 -5.86 2.77
N THR A 285 -6.98 -6.48 1.62
CA THR A 285 -8.32 -6.91 1.16
C THR A 285 -8.91 -8.10 1.94
N LYS A 286 -8.12 -8.79 2.77
CA LYS A 286 -8.60 -9.92 3.58
C LYS A 286 -9.53 -9.52 4.71
N THR A 287 -9.42 -8.31 5.21
CA THR A 287 -10.29 -7.80 6.26
C THR A 287 -11.39 -6.91 5.68
N GLU A 288 -12.54 -6.87 6.33
CA GLU A 288 -13.64 -5.99 5.95
C GLU A 288 -13.20 -4.53 5.99
N GLN A 289 -12.54 -4.11 7.07
CA GLN A 289 -12.02 -2.76 7.26
C GLN A 289 -10.99 -2.35 6.18
N GLY A 290 -10.15 -3.30 5.76
CA GLY A 290 -9.19 -3.07 4.68
C GLY A 290 -9.87 -2.95 3.31
N ARG A 291 -10.90 -3.76 3.04
CA ARG A 291 -11.72 -3.62 1.83
C ARG A 291 -12.41 -2.27 1.79
N ASP A 292 -13.07 -1.86 2.88
CA ASP A 292 -13.76 -0.58 2.99
C ASP A 292 -12.80 0.59 2.75
N LEU A 293 -11.59 0.50 3.27
CA LEU A 293 -10.56 1.52 3.03
C LEU A 293 -10.23 1.63 1.54
N ILE A 294 -9.99 0.51 0.85
CA ILE A 294 -9.71 0.49 -0.59
C ILE A 294 -10.91 1.01 -1.37
N HIS A 295 -12.14 0.58 -1.03
CA HIS A 295 -13.39 1.10 -1.61
C HIS A 295 -13.50 2.61 -1.46
N ASN A 296 -13.24 3.13 -0.27
CA ASN A 296 -13.30 4.58 -0.01
C ASN A 296 -12.28 5.34 -0.86
N VAL A 297 -11.04 4.84 -0.97
CA VAL A 297 -10.02 5.47 -1.84
C VAL A 297 -10.40 5.36 -3.32
N ALA A 298 -10.93 4.22 -3.76
CA ALA A 298 -11.39 4.05 -5.14
C ALA A 298 -12.55 4.99 -5.49
N ARG A 299 -13.52 5.18 -4.60
CA ARG A 299 -14.71 6.04 -4.81
C ARG A 299 -14.39 7.53 -4.70
N MET A 300 -13.64 7.92 -3.67
CA MET A 300 -13.36 9.32 -3.35
C MET A 300 -12.05 9.83 -3.98
N GLY A 301 -11.14 8.92 -4.36
CA GLY A 301 -9.80 9.29 -4.87
C GLY A 301 -9.88 10.18 -6.09
N ARG A 302 -10.84 9.94 -6.99
CA ARG A 302 -11.03 10.78 -8.18
C ARG A 302 -11.27 12.25 -7.83
N SER A 303 -12.18 12.54 -6.91
CA SER A 303 -12.47 13.90 -6.48
C SER A 303 -11.32 14.56 -5.69
N ARG A 304 -10.36 13.77 -5.23
CA ARG A 304 -9.18 14.20 -4.48
C ARG A 304 -7.88 14.10 -5.27
N ASN A 305 -7.96 13.77 -6.56
CA ASN A 305 -6.82 13.56 -7.44
C ASN A 305 -5.81 12.50 -6.91
N VAL A 306 -6.37 11.39 -6.41
CA VAL A 306 -5.61 10.23 -5.92
C VAL A 306 -5.79 9.07 -6.89
N ALA A 307 -4.69 8.58 -7.47
CA ALA A 307 -4.65 7.31 -8.17
C ALA A 307 -4.30 6.17 -7.19
N LEU A 308 -4.94 5.02 -7.35
CA LEU A 308 -4.71 3.83 -6.54
C LEU A 308 -4.09 2.73 -7.41
N LEU A 309 -2.90 2.27 -7.05
CA LEU A 309 -2.21 1.15 -7.68
C LEU A 309 -2.21 -0.03 -6.71
N LEU A 310 -2.78 -1.14 -7.14
CA LEU A 310 -2.87 -2.37 -6.37
C LEU A 310 -2.06 -3.47 -7.05
N ALA A 311 -1.03 -3.97 -6.39
CA ALA A 311 -0.27 -5.12 -6.85
C ALA A 311 -0.66 -6.36 -6.02
N SER A 312 -0.95 -7.49 -6.69
CA SER A 312 -1.25 -8.77 -6.03
C SER A 312 -0.84 -9.96 -6.88
N GLN A 313 -0.74 -11.13 -6.25
CA GLN A 313 -0.39 -12.37 -6.95
C GLN A 313 -1.56 -12.90 -7.78
N ARG A 314 -2.80 -12.59 -7.42
CA ARG A 314 -4.02 -13.05 -8.11
C ARG A 314 -4.96 -11.88 -8.36
N ALA A 315 -5.62 -11.89 -9.52
CA ALA A 315 -6.67 -10.94 -9.81
C ALA A 315 -7.86 -11.06 -8.83
N SER A 316 -8.14 -12.30 -8.41
CA SER A 316 -9.19 -12.59 -7.42
C SER A 316 -8.99 -11.93 -6.06
N ASP A 317 -7.75 -11.60 -5.68
CA ASP A 317 -7.46 -10.92 -4.42
C ASP A 317 -7.92 -9.45 -4.42
N ILE A 318 -8.10 -8.87 -5.61
CA ILE A 318 -8.46 -7.47 -5.82
C ILE A 318 -9.93 -7.33 -6.25
N SER A 319 -10.58 -8.44 -6.61
CA SER A 319 -12.01 -8.49 -6.90
C SER A 319 -12.78 -8.23 -5.61
N LEU A 320 -13.18 -6.98 -5.40
CA LEU A 320 -13.86 -6.51 -4.19
C LEU A 320 -15.39 -6.52 -4.33
N SER A 321 -15.93 -7.38 -5.22
CA SER A 321 -17.37 -7.60 -5.30
C SER A 321 -17.87 -8.28 -4.01
N ASP A 322 -18.86 -7.71 -3.39
CA ASP A 322 -19.62 -8.36 -2.32
C ASP A 322 -20.24 -9.66 -2.85
N ASN A 323 -20.51 -10.61 -1.94
CA ASN A 323 -21.16 -11.89 -2.26
C ASN A 323 -22.52 -11.73 -3.02
N ASN A 324 -23.07 -10.52 -3.05
CA ASN A 324 -24.33 -10.18 -3.73
C ASN A 324 -24.10 -9.48 -5.09
N GLY A 325 -22.84 -9.26 -5.54
CA GLY A 325 -22.55 -8.59 -6.82
C GLY A 325 -22.85 -7.08 -6.83
N GLU A 326 -23.26 -6.50 -5.72
CA GLU A 326 -23.54 -5.07 -5.60
C GLU A 326 -22.40 -4.36 -4.88
N GLY A 327 -21.78 -3.38 -5.52
CA GLY A 327 -20.88 -2.43 -4.85
C GLY A 327 -19.38 -2.59 -5.08
N GLY A 328 -18.94 -3.43 -6.01
CA GLY A 328 -17.52 -3.58 -6.36
C GLY A 328 -16.87 -2.30 -6.90
N ILE A 329 -15.54 -2.28 -6.94
CA ILE A 329 -14.77 -1.19 -7.56
C ILE A 329 -14.60 -1.37 -9.07
N GLU A 330 -15.40 -2.24 -9.71
CA GLU A 330 -15.29 -2.55 -11.15
C GLU A 330 -15.32 -1.29 -12.01
N ASN A 331 -16.18 -0.33 -11.67
CA ASN A 331 -16.28 0.96 -12.36
C ASN A 331 -15.13 1.94 -12.03
N ALA A 332 -14.29 1.61 -11.05
CA ALA A 332 -13.15 2.43 -10.67
C ALA A 332 -11.86 2.02 -11.39
N PHE A 333 -11.85 0.90 -12.12
CA PHE A 333 -10.66 0.48 -12.84
C PHE A 333 -10.37 1.40 -14.03
N ALA A 334 -9.14 1.94 -14.05
CA ALA A 334 -8.58 2.67 -15.15
C ALA A 334 -7.78 1.75 -16.08
N TYR A 335 -6.94 0.93 -15.47
CA TYR A 335 -6.08 -0.04 -16.17
C TYR A 335 -5.97 -1.33 -15.38
N ARG A 336 -5.92 -2.45 -16.09
CA ARG A 336 -5.67 -3.77 -15.51
C ARG A 336 -4.50 -4.41 -16.24
N PHE A 337 -3.43 -4.74 -15.52
CA PHE A 337 -2.26 -5.42 -16.05
C PHE A 337 -2.22 -6.84 -15.49
N GLN A 338 -2.37 -7.83 -16.36
CA GLN A 338 -2.25 -9.24 -16.00
C GLN A 338 -0.97 -9.82 -16.58
N PHE A 339 -0.02 -10.08 -15.71
CA PHE A 339 1.20 -10.83 -15.99
C PHE A 339 0.92 -12.33 -15.98
N ARG A 340 1.95 -13.14 -16.27
CA ARG A 340 1.81 -14.59 -16.26
C ARG A 340 1.16 -15.09 -14.96
N THR A 341 0.19 -15.99 -15.13
CA THR A 341 -0.47 -16.71 -14.03
C THR A 341 -0.89 -18.11 -14.51
N ASP A 342 -1.44 -18.94 -13.62
CA ASP A 342 -2.02 -20.21 -14.04
C ASP A 342 -3.30 -20.00 -14.89
N LYS A 343 -3.66 -21.05 -15.67
CA LYS A 343 -4.76 -20.97 -16.62
C LYS A 343 -6.12 -20.64 -15.96
N LYS A 344 -6.34 -21.11 -14.73
CA LYS A 344 -7.61 -20.88 -14.02
C LYS A 344 -7.76 -19.40 -13.60
N GLU A 345 -6.71 -18.81 -13.06
CA GLU A 345 -6.69 -17.37 -12.73
C GLU A 345 -6.70 -16.51 -13.99
N ALA A 346 -6.04 -16.95 -15.07
CA ALA A 346 -6.09 -16.25 -16.36
C ALA A 346 -7.50 -16.20 -16.93
N ALA A 347 -8.23 -17.33 -16.94
CA ALA A 347 -9.62 -17.39 -17.37
C ALA A 347 -10.53 -16.49 -16.52
N LYS A 348 -10.31 -16.46 -15.20
CA LYS A 348 -11.05 -15.56 -14.32
C LYS A 348 -10.77 -14.09 -14.64
N PHE A 349 -9.51 -13.72 -14.86
CA PHE A 349 -9.15 -12.36 -15.27
C PHE A 349 -9.84 -11.97 -16.58
N VAL A 350 -9.83 -12.85 -17.60
CA VAL A 350 -10.48 -12.61 -18.90
C VAL A 350 -11.96 -12.28 -18.70
N LYS A 351 -12.66 -13.08 -17.89
CA LYS A 351 -14.06 -12.85 -17.55
C LYS A 351 -14.28 -11.54 -16.81
N ASP A 352 -13.52 -11.29 -15.72
CA ASP A 352 -13.66 -10.10 -14.86
C ASP A 352 -13.27 -8.81 -15.60
N ALA A 353 -12.39 -8.90 -16.62
CA ALA A 353 -11.99 -7.79 -17.47
C ALA A 353 -12.97 -7.55 -18.65
N GLY A 354 -14.00 -8.39 -18.81
CA GLY A 354 -14.96 -8.28 -19.90
C GLY A 354 -14.37 -8.61 -21.29
N LEU A 355 -13.28 -9.37 -21.32
CA LEU A 355 -12.68 -9.80 -22.59
C LEU A 355 -13.46 -10.99 -23.17
N PRO A 356 -13.50 -11.14 -24.52
CA PRO A 356 -14.19 -12.26 -25.15
C PRO A 356 -13.61 -13.62 -24.71
N GLU A 357 -14.48 -14.48 -24.18
CA GLU A 357 -14.10 -15.84 -23.83
C GLU A 357 -13.87 -16.66 -25.14
N GLY A 358 -12.84 -17.51 -25.17
CA GLY A 358 -12.55 -18.38 -26.31
C GLY A 358 -11.60 -17.77 -27.35
N GLU A 359 -11.24 -16.50 -27.26
CA GLU A 359 -10.23 -15.88 -28.14
C GLU A 359 -8.77 -16.18 -27.75
N GLY A 360 -8.56 -17.05 -26.75
CA GLY A 360 -7.24 -17.54 -26.36
C GLY A 360 -6.44 -16.62 -25.43
N TYR A 361 -7.02 -15.55 -24.92
CA TYR A 361 -6.35 -14.65 -23.95
C TYR A 361 -5.88 -15.38 -22.69
N ASP A 362 -6.68 -16.31 -22.16
CA ASP A 362 -6.32 -17.12 -20.99
C ASP A 362 -5.08 -17.98 -21.23
N SER A 363 -5.02 -18.60 -22.41
CA SER A 363 -3.89 -19.43 -22.82
C SER A 363 -2.65 -18.59 -23.09
N ALA A 364 -2.81 -17.41 -23.71
CA ALA A 364 -1.72 -16.46 -23.92
C ALA A 364 -1.11 -16.00 -22.58
N ILE A 365 -1.95 -15.57 -21.60
CA ILE A 365 -1.50 -15.14 -20.28
C ILE A 365 -0.75 -16.27 -19.55
N ALA A 366 -1.28 -17.50 -19.59
CA ALA A 366 -0.65 -18.66 -18.96
C ALA A 366 0.71 -19.03 -19.58
N SER A 367 0.91 -18.70 -20.86
CA SER A 367 2.13 -18.99 -21.61
C SER A 367 3.16 -17.86 -21.62
N PHE A 368 2.87 -16.70 -21.02
CA PHE A 368 3.84 -15.60 -21.00
C PHE A 368 5.16 -16.03 -20.37
N PRO A 369 6.32 -15.59 -20.91
CA PRO A 369 7.61 -15.95 -20.36
C PRO A 369 7.79 -15.37 -18.96
N GLY A 370 8.36 -16.15 -18.05
CA GLY A 370 8.74 -15.64 -16.72
C GLY A 370 9.87 -14.62 -16.79
N GLY A 371 9.86 -13.64 -15.90
CA GLY A 371 10.96 -12.68 -15.73
C GLY A 371 11.11 -11.60 -16.81
N LYS A 372 10.21 -11.57 -17.82
CA LYS A 372 10.33 -10.61 -18.94
C LYS A 372 9.33 -9.45 -18.90
N GLY A 373 8.50 -9.36 -17.87
CA GLY A 373 7.52 -8.28 -17.74
C GLY A 373 6.44 -8.28 -18.84
N ARG A 374 6.20 -9.41 -19.51
CA ARG A 374 5.11 -9.53 -20.48
C ARG A 374 3.78 -9.62 -19.79
N CYS A 375 2.82 -8.81 -20.24
CA CYS A 375 1.47 -8.81 -19.69
C CYS A 375 0.43 -8.47 -20.75
N ILE A 376 -0.83 -8.73 -20.45
CA ILE A 376 -1.95 -8.09 -21.11
C ILE A 376 -2.37 -6.87 -20.31
N MET A 377 -2.46 -5.73 -20.97
CA MET A 377 -3.03 -4.50 -20.43
C MET A 377 -4.45 -4.36 -20.98
N VAL A 378 -5.40 -4.10 -20.10
CA VAL A 378 -6.78 -3.75 -20.48
C VAL A 378 -7.02 -2.32 -20.02
N ASP A 379 -7.37 -1.43 -20.94
CA ASP A 379 -7.65 -0.03 -20.63
C ASP A 379 -9.07 0.17 -20.09
N ARG A 380 -9.40 1.40 -19.73
CA ARG A 380 -10.73 1.78 -19.21
C ARG A 380 -11.89 1.57 -20.21
N PHE A 381 -11.60 1.36 -21.48
CA PHE A 381 -12.58 1.09 -22.52
C PHE A 381 -12.72 -0.42 -22.81
N GLY A 382 -12.05 -1.26 -22.01
CA GLY A 382 -12.02 -2.71 -22.21
C GLY A 382 -11.15 -3.16 -23.38
N LYS A 383 -10.29 -2.28 -23.93
CA LYS A 383 -9.41 -2.63 -25.05
C LYS A 383 -8.16 -3.35 -24.53
N PRO A 384 -7.92 -4.60 -24.94
CA PRO A 384 -6.72 -5.33 -24.58
C PRO A 384 -5.54 -4.96 -25.48
N ALA A 385 -4.34 -4.98 -24.89
CA ALA A 385 -3.07 -4.97 -25.62
C ALA A 385 -2.08 -5.90 -24.91
N ILE A 386 -1.43 -6.79 -25.65
CA ILE A 386 -0.30 -7.56 -25.12
C ILE A 386 0.94 -6.70 -25.26
N ILE A 387 1.63 -6.47 -24.16
CA ILE A 387 2.79 -5.59 -24.10
C ILE A 387 3.98 -6.27 -23.42
N ASP A 388 5.17 -5.93 -23.84
CA ASP A 388 6.38 -6.11 -23.07
C ASP A 388 6.65 -4.81 -22.31
N VAL A 389 6.64 -4.88 -20.98
CA VAL A 389 6.89 -3.73 -20.10
C VAL A 389 8.33 -3.28 -20.29
N PHE A 390 8.50 -1.99 -20.55
CA PHE A 390 9.82 -1.38 -20.71
C PHE A 390 10.29 -0.79 -19.39
N ILE A 391 11.41 -1.29 -18.89
CA ILE A 391 12.13 -0.73 -17.74
C ILE A 391 13.57 -0.46 -18.21
N PRO A 392 14.10 0.75 -18.03
CA PRO A 392 15.49 1.06 -18.33
C PRO A 392 16.45 0.09 -17.63
N GLN A 393 17.53 -0.33 -18.31
CA GLN A 393 18.48 -1.30 -17.75
C GLN A 393 19.08 -0.82 -16.43
N GLU A 394 19.34 0.46 -16.30
CA GLU A 394 19.87 1.08 -15.08
C GLU A 394 18.92 0.91 -13.87
N TRP A 395 17.60 0.89 -14.12
CA TRP A 395 16.62 0.65 -13.06
C TRP A 395 16.52 -0.85 -12.72
N LEU A 396 16.60 -1.71 -13.74
CA LEU A 396 16.62 -3.17 -13.55
C LEU A 396 17.78 -3.60 -12.65
N ASP A 397 18.95 -2.93 -12.81
CA ASP A 397 20.13 -3.20 -11.99
C ASP A 397 19.92 -2.89 -10.50
N VAL A 398 18.92 -2.06 -10.15
CA VAL A 398 18.56 -1.70 -8.77
C VAL A 398 17.35 -2.49 -8.26
N PHE A 399 16.37 -2.73 -9.10
CA PHE A 399 15.11 -3.36 -8.68
C PHE A 399 15.17 -4.88 -8.47
N GLY A 400 16.22 -5.54 -8.94
CA GLY A 400 16.36 -7.00 -8.82
C GLY A 400 16.22 -7.48 -7.37
N THR A 401 15.23 -8.34 -7.13
CA THR A 401 14.93 -8.96 -5.83
C THR A 401 15.52 -10.37 -5.70
N ASN A 402 16.08 -10.91 -6.78
CA ASN A 402 16.73 -12.22 -6.79
C ASN A 402 18.01 -12.16 -5.92
N PRO A 403 18.23 -13.13 -4.99
CA PRO A 403 19.43 -13.18 -4.16
C PRO A 403 20.75 -13.12 -4.95
N GLU A 404 20.80 -13.67 -6.15
CA GLU A 404 21.98 -13.60 -7.01
C GLU A 404 22.23 -12.20 -7.57
N GLU A 405 21.19 -11.50 -7.97
CA GLU A 405 21.23 -10.12 -8.44
C GLU A 405 21.65 -9.18 -7.31
N ILE A 406 21.10 -9.39 -6.09
CA ILE A 406 21.50 -8.62 -4.90
C ILE A 406 23.00 -8.86 -4.58
N ARG A 407 23.49 -10.10 -4.67
CA ARG A 407 24.90 -10.42 -4.45
C ARG A 407 25.78 -9.77 -5.51
N ALA A 408 25.39 -9.82 -6.78
CA ALA A 408 26.11 -9.20 -7.89
C ALA A 408 26.21 -7.67 -7.72
N ARG A 409 25.10 -7.03 -7.31
CA ARG A 409 25.02 -5.59 -6.99
C ARG A 409 25.99 -5.21 -5.86
N ARG A 410 25.96 -5.93 -4.74
CA ARG A 410 26.88 -5.71 -3.61
C ARG A 410 28.34 -5.85 -4.01
N LYS A 411 28.68 -6.80 -4.88
CA LYS A 411 30.04 -6.95 -5.41
C LYS A 411 30.44 -5.77 -6.30
N ARG A 412 29.55 -5.28 -7.18
CA ARG A 412 29.80 -4.11 -8.02
C ARG A 412 30.00 -2.84 -7.18
N ALA A 413 29.13 -2.57 -6.21
CA ALA A 413 29.25 -1.44 -5.29
C ALA A 413 30.57 -1.47 -4.49
N ALA A 414 30.98 -2.64 -4.00
CA ALA A 414 32.26 -2.81 -3.29
C ALA A 414 33.49 -2.63 -4.20
N SER A 415 33.36 -2.85 -5.51
CA SER A 415 34.46 -2.62 -6.48
C SER A 415 34.55 -1.17 -6.94
N GLN A 416 33.49 -0.40 -6.87
CA GLN A 416 33.47 1.04 -7.21
C GLN A 416 33.86 1.94 -6.04
N ALA A 417 33.84 1.42 -4.82
CA ALA A 417 34.25 2.12 -3.59
C ALA A 417 35.75 1.97 -3.28
N LYS A 418 36.48 1.23 -4.12
CA LYS A 418 37.95 1.12 -4.12
C LYS A 418 38.56 1.98 -5.26
#